data_055290f5b285323fdddd7da4e67b52fd
#
_entry.id   055290f5b285323fdddd7da4e67b52fd
#
_cell.length_a   1.000
_cell.length_b   1.000
_cell.length_c   1.000
_cell.angle_alpha   90.00
_cell.angle_beta   90.00
_cell.angle_gamma   90.00
#
_symmetry.space_group_name_H-M   'P 1'
#
loop_
_entity.id
_entity.type
_entity.pdbx_description
1 polymer ?
#
loop_
_entity_poly.entity_id
_entity_poly.type
_entity_poly.pdbx_seq_one_letter_code
_entity_poly.pdbx_strand_id
1 'polypeptide(L)'
;MNLPNKLTMIRVILIPFFVVFLLYPMVDYSNYIATGIFIVASLTDLADGKIARKYNLVTNFGKFMDPLADKLLVCSAMICLIETGQLAAWIVIVIISREFIISGFRLVASDNGVVIAASYWGKFKTTFQMLMIIVLILDIDMEFFDILGVILTYVALILTIISLVDYIVKNKQVLNEQN
;
A
#
# COMPACT_ATOMS: atom_id res chain seq x y z
N MET A 1 9.70 -23.52 -2.22
CA MET A 1 9.51 -22.05 -2.09
C MET A 1 10.73 -21.46 -1.41
N ASN A 2 11.34 -20.45 -2.01
CA ASN A 2 12.44 -19.72 -1.37
C ASN A 2 11.93 -18.79 -0.25
N LEU A 3 12.86 -18.24 0.54
CA LEU A 3 12.53 -17.41 1.70
C LEU A 3 11.66 -16.19 1.35
N PRO A 4 11.96 -15.37 0.31
CA PRO A 4 11.11 -14.26 -0.10
C PRO A 4 9.66 -14.69 -0.37
N ASN A 5 9.45 -15.73 -1.17
CA ASN A 5 8.10 -16.20 -1.48
C ASN A 5 7.32 -16.66 -0.23
N LYS A 6 8.01 -17.23 0.78
CA LYS A 6 7.36 -17.58 2.05
C LYS A 6 6.91 -16.33 2.80
N LEU A 7 7.72 -15.26 2.82
CA LEU A 7 7.35 -14.01 3.47
C LEU A 7 6.14 -13.35 2.80
N THR A 8 6.08 -13.36 1.46
CA THR A 8 4.91 -12.89 0.71
C THR A 8 3.65 -13.67 1.08
N MET A 9 3.74 -15.01 1.16
CA MET A 9 2.60 -15.85 1.55
C MET A 9 2.16 -15.60 2.99
N ILE A 10 3.11 -15.43 3.93
CA ILE A 10 2.80 -15.08 5.33
C ILE A 10 2.04 -13.75 5.38
N ARG A 11 2.46 -12.75 4.61
CA ARG A 11 1.76 -11.46 4.51
C ARG A 11 0.31 -11.65 4.06
N VAL A 12 0.07 -12.41 3.01
CA VAL A 12 -1.30 -12.69 2.52
C VAL A 12 -2.14 -13.38 3.60
N ILE A 13 -1.55 -14.32 4.34
CA ILE A 13 -2.23 -15.01 5.45
C ILE A 13 -2.51 -14.05 6.62
N LEU A 14 -1.63 -13.08 6.89
CA LEU A 14 -1.83 -12.11 7.97
C LEU A 14 -2.98 -11.13 7.70
N ILE A 15 -3.35 -10.88 6.44
CA ILE A 15 -4.41 -9.93 6.09
C ILE A 15 -5.77 -10.32 6.71
N PRO A 16 -6.30 -11.54 6.60
CA PRO A 16 -7.54 -11.92 7.27
C PRO A 16 -7.50 -11.71 8.79
N PHE A 17 -6.38 -12.03 9.45
CA PHE A 17 -6.23 -11.79 10.88
C PHE A 17 -6.27 -10.30 11.20
N PHE A 18 -5.55 -9.49 10.43
CA PHE A 18 -5.60 -8.03 10.53
C PHE A 18 -7.04 -7.50 10.44
N VAL A 19 -7.79 -7.92 9.41
CA VAL A 19 -9.19 -7.51 9.18
C VAL A 19 -10.08 -7.90 10.36
N VAL A 20 -9.94 -9.13 10.87
CA VAL A 20 -10.73 -9.61 12.01
C VAL A 20 -10.46 -8.78 13.26
N PHE A 21 -9.19 -8.53 13.60
CA PHE A 21 -8.86 -7.72 14.79
C PHE A 21 -9.29 -6.26 14.66
N LEU A 22 -9.30 -5.71 13.45
CA LEU A 22 -9.70 -4.32 13.24
C LEU A 22 -11.23 -4.14 13.25
N LEU A 23 -11.98 -5.03 12.58
CA LEU A 23 -13.44 -4.89 12.45
C LEU A 23 -14.23 -5.51 13.61
N TYR A 24 -13.66 -6.51 14.27
CA TYR A 24 -14.31 -7.23 15.37
C TYR A 24 -13.43 -7.16 16.61
N PRO A 25 -13.50 -6.07 17.41
CA PRO A 25 -12.68 -5.92 18.60
C PRO A 25 -13.05 -6.98 19.64
N MET A 26 -12.32 -8.09 19.66
CA MET A 26 -12.52 -9.21 20.59
C MET A 26 -11.91 -8.95 21.97
N VAL A 27 -10.94 -8.01 22.04
CA VAL A 27 -10.22 -7.61 23.26
C VAL A 27 -9.99 -6.12 23.26
N ASP A 28 -9.82 -5.52 24.42
CA ASP A 28 -9.63 -4.07 24.57
C ASP A 28 -8.43 -3.49 23.79
N TYR A 29 -7.47 -4.36 23.44
CA TYR A 29 -6.26 -3.99 22.69
C TYR A 29 -6.31 -4.38 21.20
N SER A 30 -7.49 -4.66 20.63
CA SER A 30 -7.63 -5.12 19.24
C SER A 30 -6.99 -4.17 18.22
N ASN A 31 -7.13 -2.86 18.38
CA ASN A 31 -6.51 -1.85 17.51
C ASN A 31 -4.97 -1.91 17.54
N TYR A 32 -4.38 -2.11 18.73
CA TYR A 32 -2.93 -2.25 18.86
C TYR A 32 -2.42 -3.55 18.21
N ILE A 33 -3.20 -4.65 18.33
CA ILE A 33 -2.87 -5.92 17.67
C ILE A 33 -2.97 -5.76 16.16
N ALA A 34 -4.06 -5.16 15.65
CA ALA A 34 -4.23 -4.88 14.22
C ALA A 34 -3.08 -4.00 13.68
N THR A 35 -2.72 -2.94 14.41
CA THR A 35 -1.58 -2.07 14.06
C THR A 35 -0.28 -2.86 14.03
N GLY A 36 -0.03 -3.71 15.02
CA GLY A 36 1.15 -4.57 15.07
C GLY A 36 1.23 -5.51 13.86
N ILE A 37 0.13 -6.16 13.51
CA ILE A 37 0.04 -7.03 12.33
C ILE A 37 0.32 -6.23 11.05
N PHE A 38 -0.29 -5.05 10.89
CA PHE A 38 -0.10 -4.20 9.73
C PHE A 38 1.37 -3.75 9.58
N ILE A 39 2.01 -3.33 10.67
CA ILE A 39 3.43 -2.91 10.67
C ILE A 39 4.33 -4.10 10.32
N VAL A 40 4.14 -5.25 10.96
CA VAL A 40 4.93 -6.46 10.69
C VAL A 40 4.77 -6.90 9.23
N ALA A 41 3.53 -6.94 8.72
CA ALA A 41 3.27 -7.29 7.33
C ALA A 41 3.92 -6.31 6.35
N SER A 42 3.91 -5.01 6.66
CA SER A 42 4.55 -3.97 5.84
C SER A 42 6.08 -4.04 5.88
N LEU A 43 6.66 -4.34 7.05
CA LEU A 43 8.12 -4.51 7.19
C LEU A 43 8.62 -5.78 6.49
N THR A 44 7.83 -6.85 6.46
CA THR A 44 8.18 -8.06 5.71
C THR A 44 8.30 -7.78 4.22
N ASP A 45 7.49 -6.88 3.63
CA ASP A 45 7.62 -6.44 2.24
C ASP A 45 8.97 -5.78 1.94
N LEU A 46 9.40 -4.89 2.84
CA LEU A 46 10.72 -4.26 2.69
C LEU A 46 11.88 -5.25 2.85
N ALA A 47 11.69 -6.27 3.68
CA ALA A 47 12.71 -7.29 3.93
C ALA A 47 12.83 -8.29 2.79
N ASP A 48 11.71 -8.84 2.28
CA ASP A 48 11.71 -9.83 1.20
C ASP A 48 12.28 -9.27 -0.11
N GLY A 49 11.92 -8.04 -0.48
CA GLY A 49 12.48 -7.36 -1.64
C GLY A 49 13.99 -7.08 -1.54
N LYS A 50 14.52 -6.78 -0.34
CA LYS A 50 15.96 -6.62 -0.12
C LYS A 50 16.69 -7.97 -0.17
N ILE A 51 16.14 -9.00 0.48
CA ILE A 51 16.70 -10.35 0.52
C ILE A 51 16.72 -10.95 -0.88
N ALA A 52 15.62 -10.87 -1.62
CA ALA A 52 15.51 -11.42 -2.98
C ALA A 52 16.58 -10.82 -3.92
N ARG A 53 16.80 -9.51 -3.84
CA ARG A 53 17.83 -8.82 -4.64
C ARG A 53 19.24 -9.15 -4.20
N LYS A 54 19.51 -9.17 -2.89
CA LYS A 54 20.85 -9.43 -2.34
C LYS A 54 21.36 -10.84 -2.64
N TYR A 55 20.46 -11.82 -2.62
CA TYR A 55 20.80 -13.25 -2.77
C TYR A 55 20.41 -13.82 -4.15
N ASN A 56 20.00 -12.97 -5.11
CA ASN A 56 19.53 -13.39 -6.44
C ASN A 56 18.42 -14.46 -6.40
N LEU A 57 17.53 -14.37 -5.41
CA LEU A 57 16.41 -15.30 -5.20
C LEU A 57 15.11 -14.84 -5.87
N VAL A 58 15.22 -13.97 -6.87
CA VAL A 58 14.06 -13.43 -7.58
C VAL A 58 13.41 -14.52 -8.42
N THR A 59 12.12 -14.80 -8.15
CA THR A 59 11.31 -15.78 -8.90
C THR A 59 10.22 -15.10 -9.71
N ASN A 60 9.72 -15.74 -10.75
CA ASN A 60 8.57 -15.24 -11.51
C ASN A 60 7.33 -15.11 -10.62
N PHE A 61 7.13 -16.05 -9.69
CA PHE A 61 6.06 -16.00 -8.70
C PHE A 61 6.18 -14.76 -7.80
N GLY A 62 7.38 -14.50 -7.22
CA GLY A 62 7.62 -13.33 -6.37
C GLY A 62 7.40 -12.03 -7.14
N LYS A 63 7.94 -11.89 -8.36
CA LYS A 63 7.74 -10.69 -9.20
C LYS A 63 6.27 -10.33 -9.38
N PHE A 64 5.38 -11.33 -9.44
CA PHE A 64 3.96 -11.14 -9.62
C PHE A 64 3.22 -10.96 -8.29
N MET A 65 3.51 -11.80 -7.30
CA MET A 65 2.77 -11.84 -6.03
C MET A 65 3.15 -10.72 -5.07
N ASP A 66 4.43 -10.28 -5.03
CA ASP A 66 4.87 -9.24 -4.09
C ASP A 66 4.10 -7.91 -4.28
N PRO A 67 3.99 -7.34 -5.51
CA PRO A 67 3.20 -6.13 -5.71
C PRO A 67 1.71 -6.30 -5.44
N LEU A 68 1.17 -7.52 -5.59
CA LEU A 68 -0.25 -7.79 -5.29
C LEU A 68 -0.49 -7.87 -3.79
N ALA A 69 0.36 -8.59 -3.06
CA ALA A 69 0.25 -8.76 -1.62
C ALA A 69 0.38 -7.42 -0.87
N ASP A 70 1.32 -6.55 -1.29
CA ASP A 70 1.47 -5.21 -0.75
C ASP A 70 0.19 -4.37 -0.95
N LYS A 71 -0.33 -4.34 -2.17
CA LYS A 71 -1.58 -3.61 -2.44
C LYS A 71 -2.77 -4.19 -1.70
N LEU A 72 -2.87 -5.51 -1.60
CA LEU A 72 -3.96 -6.18 -0.89
C LEU A 72 -4.00 -5.77 0.58
N LEU A 73 -2.84 -5.72 1.26
CA LEU A 73 -2.75 -5.27 2.65
C LEU A 73 -3.24 -3.82 2.82
N VAL A 74 -2.71 -2.90 2.01
CA VAL A 74 -3.03 -1.48 2.08
C VAL A 74 -4.48 -1.19 1.71
N CYS A 75 -5.01 -1.83 0.65
CA CYS A 75 -6.41 -1.70 0.24
C CYS A 75 -7.35 -2.24 1.31
N SER A 76 -7.04 -3.43 1.88
CA SER A 76 -7.84 -4.00 2.98
C SER A 76 -7.89 -3.07 4.18
N ALA A 77 -6.75 -2.49 4.58
CA ALA A 77 -6.71 -1.53 5.67
C ALA A 77 -7.59 -0.31 5.41
N MET A 78 -7.50 0.30 4.24
CA MET A 78 -8.32 1.48 3.90
C MET A 78 -9.81 1.14 3.81
N ILE A 79 -10.18 -0.04 3.32
CA ILE A 79 -11.58 -0.49 3.26
C ILE A 79 -12.13 -0.68 4.69
N CYS A 80 -11.35 -1.31 5.58
CA CYS A 80 -11.74 -1.44 6.98
C CYS A 80 -11.90 -0.07 7.66
N LEU A 81 -11.02 0.90 7.36
CA LEU A 81 -11.13 2.26 7.89
C LEU A 81 -12.37 3.03 7.35
N ILE A 82 -12.93 2.64 6.20
CA ILE A 82 -14.24 3.13 5.77
C ILE A 82 -15.33 2.54 6.68
N GLU A 83 -15.29 1.24 6.94
CA GLU A 83 -16.28 0.54 7.77
C GLU A 83 -16.28 1.06 9.20
N THR A 84 -15.12 1.39 9.76
CA THR A 84 -15.00 2.00 11.09
C THR A 84 -15.34 3.50 11.11
N GLY A 85 -15.66 4.10 9.96
CA GLY A 85 -16.05 5.51 9.84
C GLY A 85 -14.89 6.51 9.87
N GLN A 86 -13.65 6.06 9.88
CA GLN A 86 -12.47 6.92 9.99
C GLN A 86 -11.99 7.47 8.64
N LEU A 87 -12.34 6.85 7.51
CA LEU A 87 -12.05 7.33 6.16
C LEU A 87 -13.29 7.46 5.32
N ALA A 88 -13.39 8.57 4.58
CA ALA A 88 -14.44 8.73 3.59
C ALA A 88 -14.17 7.86 2.35
N ALA A 89 -15.19 7.13 1.88
CA ALA A 89 -15.08 6.21 0.76
C ALA A 89 -14.51 6.86 -0.52
N TRP A 90 -14.87 8.10 -0.82
CA TRP A 90 -14.37 8.80 -2.00
C TRP A 90 -12.84 9.04 -1.97
N ILE A 91 -12.26 9.31 -0.78
CA ILE A 91 -10.81 9.45 -0.60
C ILE A 91 -10.12 8.12 -0.93
N VAL A 92 -10.66 7.03 -0.37
CA VAL A 92 -10.14 5.68 -0.60
C VAL A 92 -10.21 5.30 -2.08
N ILE A 93 -11.33 5.61 -2.76
CA ILE A 93 -11.49 5.38 -4.19
C ILE A 93 -10.39 6.11 -4.99
N VAL A 94 -10.12 7.38 -4.70
CA VAL A 94 -9.08 8.16 -5.38
C VAL A 94 -7.69 7.52 -5.18
N ILE A 95 -7.38 7.15 -3.94
CA ILE A 95 -6.07 6.55 -3.61
C ILE A 95 -5.91 5.19 -4.31
N ILE A 96 -6.90 4.31 -4.22
CA ILE A 96 -6.87 2.97 -4.82
C ILE A 96 -6.82 3.07 -6.35
N SER A 97 -7.62 3.94 -6.95
CA SER A 97 -7.62 4.14 -8.41
C SER A 97 -6.23 4.50 -8.93
N ARG A 98 -5.53 5.42 -8.25
CA ARG A 98 -4.14 5.76 -8.60
C ARG A 98 -3.21 4.56 -8.49
N GLU A 99 -3.33 3.73 -7.44
CA GLU A 99 -2.49 2.55 -7.27
C GLU A 99 -2.63 1.57 -8.44
N PHE A 100 -3.87 1.33 -8.88
CA PHE A 100 -4.13 0.41 -9.98
C PHE A 100 -3.75 1.02 -11.34
N ILE A 101 -4.05 2.30 -11.58
CA ILE A 101 -3.67 2.99 -12.82
C ILE A 101 -2.15 2.93 -13.02
N ILE A 102 -1.37 3.34 -12.03
CA ILE A 102 0.10 3.32 -12.16
C ILE A 102 0.64 1.89 -12.30
N SER A 103 0.02 0.92 -11.64
CA SER A 103 0.45 -0.48 -11.75
C SER A 103 0.13 -1.06 -13.13
N GLY A 104 -1.02 -0.75 -13.68
CA GLY A 104 -1.39 -1.11 -15.05
C GLY A 104 -0.41 -0.49 -16.06
N PHE A 105 -0.11 0.80 -15.92
CA PHE A 105 0.89 1.48 -16.76
C PHE A 105 2.27 0.81 -16.73
N ARG A 106 2.74 0.43 -15.54
CA ARG A 106 4.02 -0.26 -15.39
C ARG A 106 4.01 -1.64 -16.01
N LEU A 107 2.89 -2.34 -15.93
CA LEU A 107 2.73 -3.66 -16.53
C LEU A 107 2.81 -3.56 -18.06
N VAL A 108 2.06 -2.64 -18.67
CA VAL A 108 2.08 -2.39 -20.12
C VAL A 108 3.46 -1.94 -20.59
N ALA A 109 4.11 -1.02 -19.87
CA ALA A 109 5.45 -0.58 -20.22
C ALA A 109 6.48 -1.72 -20.15
N SER A 110 6.39 -2.57 -19.11
CA SER A 110 7.26 -3.74 -18.95
C SER A 110 7.08 -4.77 -20.07
N ASP A 111 5.86 -4.96 -20.56
CA ASP A 111 5.55 -5.85 -21.68
C ASP A 111 6.19 -5.32 -22.98
N ASN A 112 6.23 -4.00 -23.14
CA ASN A 112 6.91 -3.32 -24.26
C ASN A 112 8.44 -3.16 -24.02
N GLY A 113 9.02 -3.82 -23.01
CA GLY A 113 10.45 -3.74 -22.72
C GLY A 113 10.89 -2.43 -22.05
N VAL A 114 9.98 -1.52 -21.70
CA VAL A 114 10.27 -0.23 -21.07
C VAL A 114 10.16 -0.35 -19.56
N VAL A 115 11.27 -0.08 -18.84
CA VAL A 115 11.27 -0.10 -17.37
C VAL A 115 11.02 1.32 -16.83
N ILE A 116 9.85 1.54 -16.25
CA ILE A 116 9.50 2.82 -15.64
C ILE A 116 9.89 2.81 -14.15
N ALA A 117 10.79 3.71 -13.78
CA ALA A 117 11.22 3.89 -12.39
C ALA A 117 10.12 4.53 -11.52
N ALA A 118 10.19 4.28 -10.19
CA ALA A 118 9.30 4.94 -9.24
C ALA A 118 9.60 6.43 -9.16
N SER A 119 8.56 7.28 -9.27
CA SER A 119 8.72 8.72 -9.13
C SER A 119 9.02 9.10 -7.67
N TYR A 120 9.67 10.24 -7.47
CA TYR A 120 9.96 10.78 -6.14
C TYR A 120 8.65 11.02 -5.35
N TRP A 121 7.66 11.61 -6.00
CA TRP A 121 6.33 11.85 -5.44
C TRP A 121 5.62 10.56 -5.02
N GLY A 122 5.80 9.48 -5.77
CA GLY A 122 5.26 8.18 -5.43
C GLY A 122 5.83 7.60 -4.14
N LYS A 123 7.12 7.84 -3.84
CA LYS A 123 7.75 7.40 -2.58
C LYS A 123 7.18 8.16 -1.38
N PHE A 124 7.10 9.49 -1.46
CA PHE A 124 6.50 10.31 -0.41
C PHE A 124 5.03 9.93 -0.17
N LYS A 125 4.25 9.79 -1.23
CA LYS A 125 2.86 9.35 -1.15
C LYS A 125 2.73 8.06 -0.35
N THR A 126 3.54 7.04 -0.68
CA THR A 126 3.47 5.75 0.02
C THR A 126 3.82 5.89 1.50
N THR A 127 4.86 6.65 1.85
CA THR A 127 5.24 6.90 3.24
C THR A 127 4.12 7.57 4.03
N PHE A 128 3.54 8.66 3.50
CA PHE A 128 2.46 9.38 4.20
C PHE A 128 1.18 8.55 4.30
N GLN A 129 0.88 7.75 3.29
CA GLN A 129 -0.26 6.84 3.33
C GLN A 129 -0.10 5.75 4.40
N MET A 130 1.10 5.17 4.54
CA MET A 130 1.38 4.19 5.59
C MET A 130 1.26 4.81 6.98
N LEU A 131 1.79 6.02 7.19
CA LEU A 131 1.64 6.76 8.45
C LEU A 131 0.17 7.07 8.75
N MET A 132 -0.60 7.53 7.75
CA MET A 132 -2.04 7.75 7.86
C MET A 132 -2.76 6.49 8.35
N ILE A 133 -2.52 5.36 7.69
CA ILE A 133 -3.17 4.08 8.04
C ILE A 133 -2.83 3.69 9.48
N ILE A 134 -1.56 3.78 9.89
CA ILE A 134 -1.13 3.43 11.24
C ILE A 134 -1.80 4.31 12.29
N VAL A 135 -1.84 5.63 12.09
CA VAL A 135 -2.44 6.58 13.03
C VAL A 135 -3.94 6.33 13.16
N LEU A 136 -4.63 6.10 12.03
CA LEU A 136 -6.08 5.84 12.03
C LEU A 136 -6.43 4.48 12.66
N ILE A 137 -5.64 3.42 12.45
CA ILE A 137 -5.89 2.11 13.08
C ILE A 137 -5.67 2.18 14.60
N LEU A 138 -4.64 2.92 15.05
CA LEU A 138 -4.35 3.07 16.48
C LEU A 138 -5.52 3.67 17.25
N ASP A 139 -6.27 4.58 16.62
CA ASP A 139 -7.52 5.17 17.15
C ASP A 139 -7.36 5.61 18.61
N ILE A 140 -6.31 6.39 18.87
CA ILE A 140 -6.00 6.88 20.22
C ILE A 140 -6.93 8.05 20.53
N ASP A 141 -7.75 7.94 21.55
CA ASP A 141 -8.69 8.96 22.04
C ASP A 141 -7.94 10.18 22.62
N MET A 142 -7.32 10.94 21.72
CA MET A 142 -6.64 12.21 22.01
C MET A 142 -6.81 13.16 20.82
N GLU A 143 -7.26 14.39 21.07
CA GLU A 143 -7.46 15.42 20.05
C GLU A 143 -6.27 15.61 19.10
N PHE A 144 -5.03 15.45 19.62
CA PHE A 144 -3.83 15.51 18.80
C PHE A 144 -3.79 14.42 17.71
N PHE A 145 -4.20 13.18 18.03
CA PHE A 145 -4.19 12.08 17.08
C PHE A 145 -5.31 12.21 16.05
N ASP A 146 -6.47 12.74 16.43
CA ASP A 146 -7.58 13.05 15.53
C ASP A 146 -7.14 14.07 14.47
N ILE A 147 -6.57 15.19 14.91
CA ILE A 147 -6.04 16.23 14.02
C ILE A 147 -4.94 15.67 13.13
N LEU A 148 -4.01 14.89 13.69
CA LEU A 148 -2.93 14.25 12.93
C LEU A 148 -3.46 13.30 11.86
N GLY A 149 -4.45 12.49 12.18
CA GLY A 149 -5.12 11.58 11.24
C GLY A 149 -5.75 12.33 10.07
N VAL A 150 -6.46 13.42 10.35
CA VAL A 150 -7.04 14.29 9.31
C VAL A 150 -5.95 14.90 8.44
N ILE A 151 -4.91 15.48 9.02
CA ILE A 151 -3.79 16.08 8.27
C ILE A 151 -3.14 15.05 7.36
N LEU A 152 -2.79 13.87 7.90
CA LEU A 152 -2.15 12.81 7.12
C LEU A 152 -3.04 12.32 5.98
N THR A 153 -4.36 12.25 6.19
CA THR A 153 -5.34 11.85 5.17
C THR A 153 -5.32 12.82 3.98
N TYR A 154 -5.40 14.12 4.24
CA TYR A 154 -5.37 15.11 3.16
C TYR A 154 -3.99 15.22 2.50
N VAL A 155 -2.89 15.09 3.25
CA VAL A 155 -1.54 15.03 2.70
C VAL A 155 -1.38 13.82 1.78
N ALA A 156 -1.81 12.63 2.20
CA ALA A 156 -1.76 11.43 1.37
C ALA A 156 -2.62 11.58 0.10
N LEU A 157 -3.79 12.19 0.20
CA LEU A 157 -4.67 12.47 -0.93
C LEU A 157 -4.02 13.42 -1.94
N ILE A 158 -3.49 14.56 -1.48
CA ILE A 158 -2.83 15.55 -2.33
C ILE A 158 -1.61 14.93 -3.03
N LEU A 159 -0.76 14.23 -2.27
CA LEU A 159 0.40 13.53 -2.84
C LEU A 159 -0.01 12.44 -3.84
N THR A 160 -1.15 11.80 -3.63
CA THR A 160 -1.72 10.82 -4.57
C THR A 160 -2.04 11.47 -5.91
N ILE A 161 -2.71 12.62 -5.91
CA ILE A 161 -3.06 13.36 -7.12
C ILE A 161 -1.81 13.88 -7.82
N ILE A 162 -0.90 14.53 -7.08
CA ILE A 162 0.37 15.05 -7.64
C ILE A 162 1.17 13.92 -8.29
N SER A 163 1.30 12.78 -7.60
CA SER A 163 2.08 11.65 -8.13
C SER A 163 1.44 10.99 -9.34
N LEU A 164 0.12 11.00 -9.47
CA LEU A 164 -0.58 10.51 -10.66
C LEU A 164 -0.29 11.43 -11.85
N VAL A 165 -0.45 12.74 -11.68
CA VAL A 165 -0.20 13.73 -12.73
C VAL A 165 1.27 13.68 -13.18
N ASP A 166 2.22 13.72 -12.23
CA ASP A 166 3.67 13.62 -12.51
C ASP A 166 3.99 12.35 -13.32
N TYR A 167 3.37 11.23 -12.93
CA TYR A 167 3.60 9.96 -13.59
C TYR A 167 3.07 9.93 -15.03
N ILE A 168 1.84 10.41 -15.27
CA ILE A 168 1.23 10.46 -16.60
C ILE A 168 2.02 11.42 -17.50
N VAL A 169 2.38 12.60 -16.99
CA VAL A 169 3.13 13.61 -17.77
C VAL A 169 4.48 13.08 -18.21
N LYS A 170 5.22 12.42 -17.31
CA LYS A 170 6.56 11.89 -17.60
C LYS A 170 6.56 10.67 -18.55
N ASN A 171 5.47 9.92 -18.59
CA ASN A 171 5.41 8.67 -19.34
C ASN A 171 4.37 8.70 -20.50
N LYS A 172 4.08 9.89 -21.04
CA LYS A 172 3.14 10.06 -22.16
C LYS A 172 3.50 9.21 -23.39
N GLN A 173 4.78 8.93 -23.61
CA GLN A 173 5.25 8.15 -24.75
C GLN A 173 4.67 6.74 -24.77
N VAL A 174 4.51 6.11 -23.60
CA VAL A 174 3.93 4.75 -23.46
C VAL A 174 2.47 4.69 -23.95
N LEU A 175 1.77 5.83 -23.93
CA LEU A 175 0.40 5.93 -24.46
C LEU A 175 0.36 6.11 -25.98
N ASN A 176 1.42 6.67 -26.58
CA ASN A 176 1.45 6.99 -28.00
C ASN A 176 2.03 5.87 -28.87
N GLU A 177 2.68 4.87 -28.30
CA GLU A 177 3.30 3.74 -29.03
C GLU A 177 2.29 2.64 -29.44
N GLN A 178 0.98 2.87 -29.28
CA GLN A 178 -0.09 1.94 -29.69
C GLN A 178 -0.74 2.31 -31.04
N ASN A 179 -0.12 3.23 -31.82
CA ASN A 179 -0.58 3.56 -33.19
C ASN A 179 0.47 3.20 -34.22
#